data_55411826db2b6b2878dbc0ea69953107
#
_entry.id   55411826db2b6b2878dbc0ea69953107
#
_cell.length_a   1.000
_cell.length_b   1.000
_cell.length_c   1.000
_cell.angle_alpha   90.00
_cell.angle_beta   90.00
_cell.angle_gamma   90.00
#
_symmetry.space_group_name_H-M   'P 1'
#
loop_
_entity.id
_entity.type
_entity.pdbx_description
1 polymer ?
#
loop_
_entity_poly.entity_id
_entity_poly.type
_entity_poly.pdbx_seq_one_letter_code
_entity_poly.pdbx_strand_id
1 'polypeptide(L)'
;MKGGKDFKWHLTAIVVVGIWGMTFISTRVLIENGLTPQEIFLLRFLIAYVGIWFISPRALLCRTWRDEGWMLLAGVTGGSLYFLTENTALEVTLTTNVAFIVCSTPLLTMLLARLFYRSERATWRLVCGSLLALLGVGLVIFNGNFVLKLSPLGDVLSLTAALCWAFYSLIMRQVADRYSTVFITRKVFFYGVLTILPAFLVRPWQFPLEAFARPAVWMNLLFLSVLASLVCFVVWNFILKQLGTVRASNYIYLNPIFTSIGALLFLGEPLTPVALLGAACVLCGVYLAGKK
;
A
#
# COMPACT_ATOMS: atom_id res chain seq x y z
N MET A 1 23.70 2.29 -22.03
CA MET A 1 22.26 2.29 -22.38
C MET A 1 21.32 1.60 -21.33
N LYS A 2 21.64 1.63 -20.02
CA LYS A 2 20.74 1.13 -18.94
C LYS A 2 19.70 2.18 -18.48
N GLY A 3 19.96 3.46 -18.68
CA GLY A 3 19.13 4.55 -18.14
C GLY A 3 17.69 4.68 -18.70
N GLY A 4 17.45 4.28 -19.95
CA GLY A 4 16.12 4.41 -20.56
C GLY A 4 15.12 3.31 -20.13
N LYS A 5 15.64 2.13 -19.72
CA LYS A 5 14.79 1.01 -19.25
C LYS A 5 14.29 1.24 -17.82
N ASP A 6 15.07 1.95 -17.00
CA ASP A 6 14.69 2.21 -15.62
C ASP A 6 13.66 3.36 -15.53
N PHE A 7 13.72 4.35 -16.44
CA PHE A 7 12.83 5.52 -16.43
C PHE A 7 11.34 5.16 -16.48
N LYS A 8 10.96 4.20 -17.33
CA LYS A 8 9.56 3.75 -17.39
C LYS A 8 9.05 3.20 -16.06
N TRP A 9 9.88 2.45 -15.32
CA TRP A 9 9.50 1.89 -14.04
C TRP A 9 9.37 2.95 -12.94
N HIS A 10 10.18 4.00 -13.00
CA HIS A 10 10.05 5.16 -12.14
C HIS A 10 8.72 5.89 -12.38
N LEU A 11 8.38 6.16 -13.66
CA LEU A 11 7.09 6.76 -14.00
C LEU A 11 5.91 5.87 -13.61
N THR A 12 6.01 4.58 -13.87
CA THR A 12 4.97 3.60 -13.49
C THR A 12 4.79 3.56 -11.97
N ALA A 13 5.86 3.65 -11.17
CA ALA A 13 5.78 3.70 -9.71
C ALA A 13 5.01 4.95 -9.24
N ILE A 14 5.27 6.11 -9.84
CA ILE A 14 4.54 7.36 -9.54
C ILE A 14 3.04 7.20 -9.81
N VAL A 15 2.66 6.61 -10.95
CA VAL A 15 1.26 6.39 -11.30
C VAL A 15 0.57 5.43 -10.32
N VAL A 16 1.21 4.29 -10.00
CA VAL A 16 0.66 3.32 -9.03
C VAL A 16 0.44 3.96 -7.67
N VAL A 17 1.43 4.71 -7.19
CA VAL A 17 1.35 5.38 -5.89
C VAL A 17 0.31 6.51 -5.94
N GLY A 18 0.15 7.20 -7.07
CA GLY A 18 -0.93 8.16 -7.27
C GLY A 18 -2.32 7.55 -7.13
N ILE A 19 -2.53 6.36 -7.72
CA ILE A 19 -3.78 5.61 -7.58
C ILE A 19 -3.97 5.19 -6.10
N TRP A 20 -2.92 4.71 -5.45
CA TRP A 20 -3.00 4.30 -4.04
C TRP A 20 -3.25 5.47 -3.08
N GLY A 21 -2.76 6.68 -3.40
CA GLY A 21 -3.10 7.88 -2.64
C GLY A 21 -4.61 8.15 -2.55
N MET A 22 -5.37 7.76 -3.58
CA MET A 22 -6.84 7.89 -3.59
C MET A 22 -7.56 6.77 -2.82
N THR A 23 -6.89 5.65 -2.50
CA THR A 23 -7.55 4.50 -1.84
C THR A 23 -8.00 4.80 -0.43
N PHE A 24 -7.30 5.66 0.31
CA PHE A 24 -7.69 6.07 1.66
C PHE A 24 -9.07 6.74 1.66
N ILE A 25 -9.32 7.63 0.69
CA ILE A 25 -10.63 8.31 0.51
C ILE A 25 -11.69 7.28 0.17
N SER A 26 -11.44 6.42 -0.83
CA SER A 26 -12.40 5.38 -1.26
C SER A 26 -12.74 4.40 -0.14
N THR A 27 -11.74 3.97 0.66
CA THR A 27 -11.96 3.10 1.81
C THR A 27 -12.80 3.81 2.89
N ARG A 28 -12.53 5.09 3.15
CA ARG A 28 -13.31 5.88 4.10
C ARG A 28 -14.78 6.00 3.68
N VAL A 29 -15.03 6.26 2.38
CA VAL A 29 -16.40 6.29 1.84
C VAL A 29 -17.12 4.95 2.06
N LEU A 30 -16.45 3.82 1.88
CA LEU A 30 -17.06 2.50 2.11
C LEU A 30 -17.38 2.27 3.60
N ILE A 31 -16.48 2.66 4.52
CA ILE A 31 -16.71 2.58 5.97
C ILE A 31 -17.91 3.44 6.37
N GLU A 32 -18.00 4.66 5.87
CA GLU A 32 -19.12 5.58 6.14
C GLU A 32 -20.46 5.08 5.56
N ASN A 33 -20.41 4.25 4.51
CA ASN A 33 -21.58 3.57 3.97
C ASN A 33 -21.90 2.24 4.67
N GLY A 34 -21.18 1.88 5.75
CA GLY A 34 -21.49 0.78 6.63
C GLY A 34 -20.72 -0.53 6.38
N LEU A 35 -19.73 -0.54 5.47
CA LEU A 35 -18.85 -1.71 5.30
C LEU A 35 -17.82 -1.76 6.43
N THR A 36 -17.61 -2.95 6.95
CA THR A 36 -16.55 -3.20 7.94
C THR A 36 -15.19 -3.39 7.25
N PRO A 37 -14.07 -3.18 7.98
CA PRO A 37 -12.72 -3.38 7.45
C PRO A 37 -12.49 -4.72 6.76
N GLN A 38 -12.96 -5.82 7.35
CA GLN A 38 -12.82 -7.17 6.78
C GLN A 38 -13.70 -7.39 5.55
N GLU A 39 -14.91 -6.79 5.49
CA GLU A 39 -15.80 -6.87 4.32
C GLU A 39 -15.19 -6.14 3.13
N ILE A 40 -14.67 -4.93 3.33
CA ILE A 40 -13.98 -4.16 2.30
C ILE A 40 -12.81 -4.97 1.75
N PHE A 41 -11.98 -5.55 2.64
CA PHE A 41 -10.84 -6.35 2.21
C PHE A 41 -11.27 -7.60 1.46
N LEU A 42 -12.21 -8.38 1.99
CA LEU A 42 -12.67 -9.62 1.37
C LEU A 42 -13.21 -9.37 -0.04
N LEU A 43 -14.11 -8.40 -0.20
CA LEU A 43 -14.70 -8.06 -1.51
C LEU A 43 -13.65 -7.59 -2.50
N ARG A 44 -12.78 -6.70 -2.06
CA ARG A 44 -11.70 -6.13 -2.86
C ARG A 44 -10.75 -7.22 -3.39
N PHE A 45 -10.30 -8.13 -2.52
CA PHE A 45 -9.36 -9.18 -2.90
C PHE A 45 -10.03 -10.35 -3.64
N LEU A 46 -11.28 -10.66 -3.32
CA LEU A 46 -12.04 -11.69 -4.02
C LEU A 46 -12.26 -11.30 -5.50
N ILE A 47 -12.70 -10.06 -5.76
CA ILE A 47 -12.87 -9.54 -7.12
C ILE A 47 -11.51 -9.52 -7.85
N ALA A 48 -10.45 -9.06 -7.20
CA ALA A 48 -9.10 -9.05 -7.77
C ALA A 48 -8.60 -10.48 -8.05
N TYR A 49 -8.89 -11.44 -7.17
CA TYR A 49 -8.54 -12.85 -7.35
C TYR A 49 -9.27 -13.48 -8.55
N VAL A 50 -10.56 -13.23 -8.71
CA VAL A 50 -11.30 -13.67 -9.89
C VAL A 50 -10.73 -13.02 -11.16
N GLY A 51 -10.48 -11.71 -11.12
CA GLY A 51 -9.94 -10.97 -12.25
C GLY A 51 -8.55 -11.46 -12.71
N ILE A 52 -7.67 -11.82 -11.78
CA ILE A 52 -6.31 -12.24 -12.14
C ILE A 52 -6.26 -13.60 -12.85
N TRP A 53 -7.28 -14.44 -12.71
CA TRP A 53 -7.35 -15.73 -13.40
C TRP A 53 -7.36 -15.63 -14.93
N PHE A 54 -7.86 -14.52 -15.47
CA PHE A 54 -7.87 -14.29 -16.92
C PHE A 54 -6.47 -14.13 -17.52
N ILE A 55 -5.47 -13.74 -16.71
CA ILE A 55 -4.10 -13.47 -17.14
C ILE A 55 -3.05 -14.36 -16.44
N SER A 56 -3.45 -15.17 -15.46
CA SER A 56 -2.53 -15.96 -14.64
C SER A 56 -2.27 -17.34 -15.24
N PRO A 57 -1.05 -17.88 -15.06
CA PRO A 57 -0.77 -19.29 -15.38
C PRO A 57 -1.71 -20.23 -14.63
N ARG A 58 -2.07 -21.36 -15.27
CA ARG A 58 -2.99 -22.36 -14.69
C ARG A 58 -2.41 -23.17 -13.53
N ALA A 59 -1.10 -23.10 -13.28
CA ALA A 59 -0.48 -23.78 -12.14
C ALA A 59 -1.09 -23.34 -10.82
N LEU A 60 -1.57 -24.28 -10.00
CA LEU A 60 -2.22 -24.00 -8.72
C LEU A 60 -1.23 -23.87 -7.57
N LEU A 61 -0.23 -24.74 -7.51
CA LEU A 61 0.73 -24.82 -6.40
C LEU A 61 2.12 -24.35 -6.83
N CYS A 62 2.90 -23.93 -5.85
CA CYS A 62 4.33 -23.68 -6.03
C CYS A 62 5.10 -24.98 -6.24
N ARG A 63 6.35 -24.87 -6.70
CA ARG A 63 7.23 -26.03 -6.92
C ARG A 63 7.63 -26.72 -5.63
N THR A 64 7.67 -25.99 -4.52
CA THR A 64 8.05 -26.50 -3.19
C THR A 64 7.11 -25.99 -2.11
N TRP A 65 6.93 -26.76 -1.03
CA TRP A 65 6.16 -26.36 0.15
C TRP A 65 6.76 -25.13 0.86
N ARG A 66 8.08 -24.97 0.78
CA ARG A 66 8.76 -23.79 1.31
C ARG A 66 8.34 -22.52 0.56
N ASP A 67 8.21 -22.60 -0.76
CA ASP A 67 7.76 -21.48 -1.57
C ASP A 67 6.27 -21.19 -1.34
N GLU A 68 5.47 -22.23 -1.12
CA GLU A 68 4.07 -22.07 -0.73
C GLU A 68 3.95 -21.33 0.61
N GLY A 69 4.81 -21.62 1.59
CA GLY A 69 4.91 -20.88 2.85
C GLY A 69 5.27 -19.39 2.64
N TRP A 70 6.18 -19.09 1.71
CA TRP A 70 6.47 -17.67 1.36
C TRP A 70 5.27 -16.97 0.72
N MET A 71 4.49 -17.67 -0.12
CA MET A 71 3.27 -17.12 -0.72
C MET A 71 2.18 -16.86 0.34
N LEU A 72 2.03 -17.78 1.31
CA LEU A 72 1.14 -17.60 2.45
C LEU A 72 1.54 -16.36 3.26
N LEU A 73 2.82 -16.24 3.61
CA LEU A 73 3.33 -15.07 4.34
C LEU A 73 3.15 -13.76 3.55
N ALA A 74 3.34 -13.80 2.22
CA ALA A 74 3.07 -12.65 1.36
C ALA A 74 1.58 -12.30 1.33
N GLY A 75 0.67 -13.29 1.32
CA GLY A 75 -0.77 -13.08 1.39
C GLY A 75 -1.24 -12.50 2.73
N VAL A 76 -0.60 -12.90 3.84
CA VAL A 76 -0.86 -12.32 5.16
C VAL A 76 -0.31 -10.89 5.24
N THR A 77 0.96 -10.69 4.92
CA THR A 77 1.65 -9.40 5.14
C THR A 77 1.31 -8.35 4.09
N GLY A 78 1.09 -8.71 2.83
CA GLY A 78 0.66 -7.81 1.75
C GLY A 78 -0.85 -7.83 1.50
N GLY A 79 -1.60 -8.64 2.26
CA GLY A 79 -3.03 -8.82 2.13
C GLY A 79 -3.75 -8.68 3.47
N SER A 80 -4.20 -9.81 4.04
CA SER A 80 -5.17 -9.81 5.14
C SER A 80 -4.74 -8.98 6.34
N LEU A 81 -3.55 -9.17 6.89
CA LEU A 81 -3.11 -8.46 8.09
C LEU A 81 -2.86 -6.97 7.80
N TYR A 82 -2.22 -6.65 6.66
CA TYR A 82 -2.00 -5.26 6.26
C TYR A 82 -3.33 -4.51 6.18
N PHE A 83 -4.28 -4.98 5.37
CA PHE A 83 -5.54 -4.27 5.15
C PHE A 83 -6.48 -4.33 6.35
N LEU A 84 -6.47 -5.41 7.13
CA LEU A 84 -7.26 -5.46 8.35
C LEU A 84 -6.80 -4.40 9.35
N THR A 85 -5.48 -4.26 9.54
CA THR A 85 -4.92 -3.27 10.47
C THR A 85 -5.07 -1.84 9.93
N GLU A 86 -4.81 -1.59 8.64
CA GLU A 86 -4.99 -0.28 8.01
C GLU A 86 -6.45 0.17 8.02
N ASN A 87 -7.38 -0.68 7.56
CA ASN A 87 -8.79 -0.33 7.49
C ASN A 87 -9.40 -0.16 8.90
N THR A 88 -8.97 -0.97 9.89
CA THR A 88 -9.40 -0.79 11.28
C THR A 88 -8.82 0.50 11.87
N ALA A 89 -7.59 0.85 11.53
CA ALA A 89 -7.02 2.15 11.91
C ALA A 89 -7.87 3.30 11.35
N LEU A 90 -8.28 3.23 10.07
CA LEU A 90 -9.15 4.23 9.45
C LEU A 90 -10.55 4.32 10.10
N GLU A 91 -11.02 3.25 10.72
CA GLU A 91 -12.27 3.22 11.47
C GLU A 91 -12.14 3.96 12.82
N VAL A 92 -10.99 3.85 13.51
CA VAL A 92 -10.82 4.28 14.91
C VAL A 92 -10.00 5.57 15.09
N THR A 93 -9.33 6.06 14.02
CA THR A 93 -8.54 7.30 14.08
C THR A 93 -8.69 8.15 12.82
N LEU A 94 -8.02 9.31 12.81
CA LEU A 94 -8.03 10.21 11.65
C LEU A 94 -7.28 9.59 10.46
N THR A 95 -7.84 9.72 9.27
CA THR A 95 -7.22 9.28 8.02
C THR A 95 -5.82 9.87 7.83
N THR A 96 -5.62 11.13 8.27
CA THR A 96 -4.32 11.82 8.25
C THR A 96 -3.27 11.11 9.10
N ASN A 97 -3.64 10.65 10.31
CA ASN A 97 -2.71 9.93 11.19
C ASN A 97 -2.30 8.59 10.56
N VAL A 98 -3.29 7.83 10.04
CA VAL A 98 -3.02 6.56 9.36
C VAL A 98 -2.08 6.76 8.17
N ALA A 99 -2.39 7.71 7.30
CA ALA A 99 -1.58 8.01 6.13
C ALA A 99 -0.14 8.42 6.50
N PHE A 100 0.04 9.24 7.55
CA PHE A 100 1.36 9.63 8.02
C PHE A 100 2.19 8.45 8.52
N ILE A 101 1.59 7.61 9.40
CA ILE A 101 2.29 6.47 9.99
C ILE A 101 2.60 5.42 8.92
N VAL A 102 1.66 5.13 8.00
CA VAL A 102 1.88 4.20 6.89
C VAL A 102 2.98 4.69 5.94
N CYS A 103 3.14 5.99 5.76
CA CYS A 103 4.27 6.56 5.01
C CYS A 103 5.64 6.35 5.66
N SER A 104 5.73 5.80 6.88
CA SER A 104 7.00 5.32 7.46
C SER A 104 7.51 4.01 6.83
N THR A 105 6.67 3.31 6.06
CA THR A 105 6.99 2.03 5.39
C THR A 105 8.34 2.00 4.68
N PRO A 106 8.78 3.03 3.91
CA PRO A 106 10.08 2.98 3.25
C PRO A 106 11.25 2.92 4.23
N LEU A 107 11.17 3.65 5.36
CA LEU A 107 12.18 3.57 6.43
C LEU A 107 12.21 2.19 7.05
N LEU A 108 11.05 1.62 7.37
CA LEU A 108 10.93 0.27 7.91
C LEU A 108 11.46 -0.76 6.92
N THR A 109 11.14 -0.63 5.63
CA THR A 109 11.66 -1.51 4.57
C THR A 109 13.18 -1.44 4.49
N MET A 110 13.76 -0.25 4.57
CA MET A 110 15.21 -0.05 4.56
C MET A 110 15.88 -0.70 5.79
N LEU A 111 15.32 -0.49 6.98
CA LEU A 111 15.83 -1.06 8.23
C LEU A 111 15.77 -2.60 8.20
N LEU A 112 14.63 -3.16 7.82
CA LEU A 112 14.44 -4.61 7.70
C LEU A 112 15.32 -5.20 6.59
N ALA A 113 15.45 -4.52 5.44
CA ALA A 113 16.34 -4.97 4.37
C ALA A 113 17.80 -5.05 4.84
N ARG A 114 18.25 -4.09 5.63
CA ARG A 114 19.60 -4.14 6.22
C ARG A 114 19.75 -5.28 7.23
N LEU A 115 18.70 -5.54 8.02
CA LEU A 115 18.73 -6.61 9.03
C LEU A 115 18.79 -8.00 8.40
N PHE A 116 17.94 -8.24 7.37
CA PHE A 116 17.80 -9.56 6.73
C PHE A 116 18.76 -9.78 5.55
N TYR A 117 19.18 -8.70 4.87
CA TYR A 117 20.05 -8.74 3.70
C TYR A 117 21.31 -7.89 3.93
N ARG A 118 22.38 -8.51 4.39
CA ARG A 118 23.66 -7.82 4.65
C ARG A 118 24.26 -7.11 3.43
N SER A 119 23.84 -7.47 2.21
CA SER A 119 24.26 -6.82 0.97
C SER A 119 23.66 -5.42 0.75
N GLU A 120 22.56 -5.09 1.43
CA GLU A 120 21.92 -3.78 1.33
C GLU A 120 22.64 -2.79 2.27
N ARG A 121 23.35 -1.83 1.69
CA ARG A 121 23.98 -0.75 2.44
C ARG A 121 23.06 0.46 2.47
N ALA A 122 22.70 0.92 3.66
CA ALA A 122 22.05 2.22 3.81
C ALA A 122 23.08 3.31 3.49
N THR A 123 22.98 3.92 2.31
CA THR A 123 23.81 5.08 1.96
C THR A 123 23.31 6.30 2.73
N TRP A 124 24.21 7.24 3.05
CA TRP A 124 23.84 8.49 3.70
C TRP A 124 22.73 9.24 2.92
N ARG A 125 22.81 9.22 1.59
CA ARG A 125 21.79 9.82 0.71
C ARG A 125 20.42 9.17 0.88
N LEU A 126 20.36 7.84 0.98
CA LEU A 126 19.12 7.11 1.22
C LEU A 126 18.50 7.48 2.57
N VAL A 127 19.30 7.52 3.63
CA VAL A 127 18.82 7.88 4.99
C VAL A 127 18.33 9.32 5.03
N CYS A 128 19.16 10.28 4.62
CA CYS A 128 18.77 11.69 4.64
C CYS A 128 17.60 12.00 3.70
N GLY A 129 17.59 11.39 2.51
CA GLY A 129 16.47 11.52 1.58
C GLY A 129 15.16 10.98 2.15
N SER A 130 15.20 9.82 2.81
CA SER A 130 14.01 9.24 3.44
C SER A 130 13.52 10.06 4.63
N LEU A 131 14.42 10.58 5.45
CA LEU A 131 14.05 11.48 6.57
C LEU A 131 13.45 12.80 6.07
N LEU A 132 14.07 13.41 5.03
CA LEU A 132 13.53 14.61 4.41
C LEU A 132 12.15 14.37 3.79
N ALA A 133 11.97 13.23 3.11
CA ALA A 133 10.67 12.86 2.55
C ALA A 133 9.62 12.67 3.66
N LEU A 134 9.95 12.00 4.76
CA LEU A 134 9.02 11.78 5.87
C LEU A 134 8.65 13.10 6.56
N LEU A 135 9.60 14.02 6.74
CA LEU A 135 9.30 15.37 7.23
C LEU A 135 8.35 16.12 6.29
N GLY A 136 8.62 16.03 4.98
CA GLY A 136 7.75 16.60 3.95
C GLY A 136 6.34 16.00 3.98
N VAL A 137 6.21 14.68 4.17
CA VAL A 137 4.91 14.01 4.37
C VAL A 137 4.16 14.61 5.56
N GLY A 138 4.84 14.83 6.69
CA GLY A 138 4.23 15.51 7.84
C GLY A 138 3.67 16.88 7.49
N LEU A 139 4.45 17.71 6.79
CA LEU A 139 4.00 19.04 6.38
C LEU A 139 2.78 18.99 5.42
N VAL A 140 2.76 18.03 4.48
CA VAL A 140 1.63 17.85 3.55
C VAL A 140 0.37 17.43 4.29
N ILE A 141 0.48 16.42 5.16
CA ILE A 141 -0.67 15.82 5.83
C ILE A 141 -1.26 16.77 6.88
N PHE A 142 -0.42 17.43 7.69
CA PHE A 142 -0.90 18.36 8.71
C PHE A 142 -1.34 19.70 8.13
N ASN A 143 -0.91 20.05 6.92
CA ASN A 143 -1.39 21.20 6.14
C ASN A 143 -1.54 22.49 6.97
N GLY A 144 -0.62 22.73 7.91
CA GLY A 144 -0.64 23.88 8.81
C GLY A 144 -1.49 23.73 10.09
N ASN A 145 -2.32 22.69 10.16
CA ASN A 145 -3.13 22.38 11.34
C ASN A 145 -2.57 21.13 12.03
N PHE A 146 -1.70 21.33 13.02
CA PHE A 146 -1.10 20.25 13.80
C PHE A 146 -2.11 19.66 14.82
N VAL A 147 -3.19 19.05 14.32
CA VAL A 147 -4.12 18.29 15.15
C VAL A 147 -3.68 16.83 15.16
N LEU A 148 -2.67 16.50 15.97
CA LEU A 148 -2.34 15.14 16.33
C LEU A 148 -3.35 14.67 17.39
N LYS A 149 -4.42 14.03 16.95
CA LYS A 149 -5.30 13.31 17.86
C LYS A 149 -4.67 11.95 18.13
N LEU A 150 -3.95 11.82 19.24
CA LEU A 150 -3.35 10.57 19.66
C LEU A 150 -4.46 9.50 19.81
N SER A 151 -4.34 8.44 19.05
CA SER A 151 -5.18 7.25 19.16
C SER A 151 -4.26 6.03 19.29
N PRO A 152 -3.87 5.65 20.52
CA PRO A 152 -2.87 4.58 20.71
C PRO A 152 -3.19 3.31 19.92
N LEU A 153 -4.46 2.90 19.87
CA LEU A 153 -4.89 1.75 19.09
C LEU A 153 -4.73 2.00 17.58
N GLY A 154 -5.22 3.13 17.07
CA GLY A 154 -5.11 3.49 15.66
C GLY A 154 -3.65 3.63 15.21
N ASP A 155 -2.80 4.20 16.05
CA ASP A 155 -1.37 4.43 15.76
C ASP A 155 -0.60 3.08 15.72
N VAL A 156 -0.87 2.17 16.67
CA VAL A 156 -0.30 0.81 16.67
C VAL A 156 -0.77 0.00 15.46
N LEU A 157 -2.04 0.06 15.11
CA LEU A 157 -2.59 -0.60 13.93
C LEU A 157 -1.95 -0.07 12.65
N SER A 158 -1.79 1.25 12.51
CA SER A 158 -1.14 1.89 11.36
C SER A 158 0.34 1.50 11.24
N LEU A 159 1.06 1.44 12.37
CA LEU A 159 2.46 0.98 12.39
C LEU A 159 2.56 -0.51 12.03
N THR A 160 1.61 -1.33 12.50
CA THR A 160 1.53 -2.74 12.14
C THR A 160 1.31 -2.90 10.63
N ALA A 161 0.41 -2.12 10.04
CA ALA A 161 0.22 -2.10 8.59
C ALA A 161 1.52 -1.72 7.85
N ALA A 162 2.20 -0.66 8.27
CA ALA A 162 3.47 -0.25 7.66
C ALA A 162 4.54 -1.35 7.74
N LEU A 163 4.66 -2.03 8.87
CA LEU A 163 5.56 -3.18 9.06
C LEU A 163 5.16 -4.37 8.18
N CYS A 164 3.88 -4.69 8.09
CA CYS A 164 3.37 -5.74 7.20
C CYS A 164 3.77 -5.49 5.75
N TRP A 165 3.57 -4.28 5.24
CA TRP A 165 3.97 -3.93 3.87
C TRP A 165 5.48 -3.99 3.65
N ALA A 166 6.27 -3.59 4.65
CA ALA A 166 7.72 -3.71 4.60
C ALA A 166 8.16 -5.19 4.52
N PHE A 167 7.58 -6.08 5.34
CA PHE A 167 7.81 -7.52 5.26
C PHE A 167 7.37 -8.11 3.92
N TYR A 168 6.17 -7.77 3.45
CA TYR A 168 5.69 -8.16 2.12
C TYR A 168 6.71 -7.85 1.03
N SER A 169 7.23 -6.62 1.04
CA SER A 169 8.22 -6.18 0.06
C SER A 169 9.51 -7.01 0.10
N LEU A 170 9.95 -7.45 1.29
CA LEU A 170 11.11 -8.32 1.45
C LEU A 170 10.82 -9.77 1.02
N ILE A 171 9.63 -10.28 1.34
CA ILE A 171 9.19 -11.62 0.92
C ILE A 171 9.12 -11.70 -0.60
N MET A 172 8.62 -10.65 -1.27
CA MET A 172 8.59 -10.59 -2.73
C MET A 172 9.96 -10.80 -3.35
N ARG A 173 11.05 -10.31 -2.73
CA ARG A 173 12.42 -10.55 -3.18
C ARG A 173 12.80 -12.03 -3.16
N GLN A 174 12.26 -12.83 -2.23
CA GLN A 174 12.57 -14.27 -2.12
C GLN A 174 11.98 -15.11 -3.27
N VAL A 175 10.86 -14.66 -3.83
CA VAL A 175 10.08 -15.45 -4.79
C VAL A 175 10.10 -14.88 -6.21
N ALA A 176 10.47 -13.60 -6.39
CA ALA A 176 10.38 -12.86 -7.64
C ALA A 176 11.18 -13.47 -8.80
N ASP A 177 12.30 -14.16 -8.52
CA ASP A 177 13.15 -14.77 -9.56
C ASP A 177 12.73 -16.20 -9.91
N ARG A 178 11.91 -16.83 -9.07
CA ARG A 178 11.48 -18.23 -9.22
C ARG A 178 10.12 -18.39 -9.87
N TYR A 179 9.27 -17.37 -9.76
CA TYR A 179 7.88 -17.40 -10.24
C TYR A 179 7.55 -16.15 -11.04
N SER A 180 6.57 -16.26 -11.94
CA SER A 180 6.05 -15.09 -12.64
C SER A 180 5.33 -14.15 -11.68
N THR A 181 5.47 -12.87 -11.90
CA THR A 181 4.85 -11.82 -11.05
C THR A 181 3.33 -12.00 -10.94
N VAL A 182 2.66 -12.36 -12.05
CA VAL A 182 1.21 -12.59 -12.07
C VAL A 182 0.84 -13.81 -11.21
N PHE A 183 1.62 -14.89 -11.27
CA PHE A 183 1.41 -16.06 -10.41
C PHE A 183 1.54 -15.71 -8.93
N ILE A 184 2.61 -14.98 -8.57
CA ILE A 184 2.83 -14.53 -7.18
C ILE A 184 1.65 -13.68 -6.71
N THR A 185 1.22 -12.69 -7.51
CA THR A 185 0.11 -11.80 -7.15
C THR A 185 -1.19 -12.57 -6.97
N ARG A 186 -1.47 -13.57 -7.82
CA ARG A 186 -2.62 -14.45 -7.65
C ARG A 186 -2.57 -15.21 -6.32
N LYS A 187 -1.39 -15.74 -5.94
CA LYS A 187 -1.19 -16.43 -4.66
C LYS A 187 -1.39 -15.47 -3.46
N VAL A 188 -0.92 -14.23 -3.58
CA VAL A 188 -1.15 -13.19 -2.57
C VAL A 188 -2.65 -12.94 -2.38
N PHE A 189 -3.41 -12.80 -3.48
CA PHE A 189 -4.87 -12.63 -3.38
C PHE A 189 -5.55 -13.88 -2.78
N PHE A 190 -5.17 -15.07 -3.23
CA PHE A 190 -5.72 -16.33 -2.71
C PHE A 190 -5.51 -16.47 -1.20
N TYR A 191 -4.26 -16.34 -0.75
CA TYR A 191 -3.93 -16.46 0.67
C TYR A 191 -4.46 -15.29 1.48
N GLY A 192 -4.53 -14.08 0.92
CA GLY A 192 -5.18 -12.94 1.55
C GLY A 192 -6.66 -13.23 1.84
N VAL A 193 -7.39 -13.72 0.83
CA VAL A 193 -8.81 -14.13 1.00
C VAL A 193 -8.93 -15.25 2.02
N LEU A 194 -8.09 -16.28 1.96
CA LEU A 194 -8.16 -17.41 2.88
C LEU A 194 -7.90 -16.98 4.34
N THR A 195 -6.89 -16.14 4.56
CA THR A 195 -6.45 -15.76 5.91
C THR A 195 -7.25 -14.64 6.54
N ILE A 196 -8.13 -13.96 5.81
CA ILE A 196 -9.08 -13.00 6.41
C ILE A 196 -10.33 -13.69 6.96
N LEU A 197 -10.68 -14.90 6.50
CA LEU A 197 -11.91 -15.57 6.89
C LEU A 197 -12.07 -15.72 8.41
N PRO A 198 -11.03 -16.02 9.21
CA PRO A 198 -11.15 -16.07 10.67
C PRO A 198 -11.63 -14.76 11.32
N ALA A 199 -11.40 -13.61 10.70
CA ALA A 199 -11.88 -12.32 11.22
C ALA A 199 -13.42 -12.25 11.26
N PHE A 200 -14.11 -13.00 10.39
CA PHE A 200 -15.57 -13.09 10.38
C PHE A 200 -16.15 -13.94 11.52
N LEU A 201 -15.34 -14.71 12.21
CA LEU A 201 -15.75 -15.40 13.46
C LEU A 201 -15.86 -14.40 14.62
N VAL A 202 -15.05 -13.32 14.59
CA VAL A 202 -15.05 -12.28 15.62
C VAL A 202 -16.08 -11.19 15.28
N ARG A 203 -16.14 -10.77 14.03
CA ARG A 203 -17.08 -9.76 13.55
C ARG A 203 -17.76 -10.29 12.28
N PRO A 204 -18.93 -10.95 12.40
CA PRO A 204 -19.65 -11.53 11.27
C PRO A 204 -20.00 -10.50 10.20
N TRP A 205 -20.38 -10.99 9.01
CA TRP A 205 -20.87 -10.15 7.92
C TRP A 205 -22.10 -9.34 8.36
N GLN A 206 -22.06 -8.04 8.16
CA GLN A 206 -23.11 -7.12 8.61
C GLN A 206 -23.70 -6.29 7.47
N PHE A 207 -22.96 -6.11 6.36
CA PHE A 207 -23.34 -5.23 5.30
C PHE A 207 -24.51 -5.83 4.47
N PRO A 208 -25.64 -5.12 4.33
CA PRO A 208 -26.80 -5.63 3.60
C PRO A 208 -26.51 -5.67 2.08
N LEU A 209 -26.87 -6.79 1.44
CA LEU A 209 -26.60 -6.97 0.01
C LEU A 209 -27.27 -5.90 -0.89
N GLU A 210 -28.43 -5.39 -0.48
CA GLU A 210 -29.16 -4.33 -1.18
C GLU A 210 -28.35 -3.03 -1.28
N ALA A 211 -27.45 -2.78 -0.32
CA ALA A 211 -26.64 -1.57 -0.33
C ALA A 211 -25.57 -1.57 -1.43
N PHE A 212 -25.28 -2.71 -2.09
CA PHE A 212 -24.42 -2.75 -3.27
C PHE A 212 -25.04 -1.99 -4.47
N ALA A 213 -26.35 -1.74 -4.47
CA ALA A 213 -27.00 -0.90 -5.48
C ALA A 213 -26.61 0.59 -5.38
N ARG A 214 -26.07 1.04 -4.22
CA ARG A 214 -25.65 2.44 -4.02
C ARG A 214 -24.44 2.76 -4.89
N PRO A 215 -24.46 3.80 -5.75
CA PRO A 215 -23.33 4.18 -6.59
C PRO A 215 -22.04 4.40 -5.79
N ALA A 216 -22.12 5.05 -4.62
CA ALA A 216 -20.98 5.29 -3.73
C ALA A 216 -20.30 3.99 -3.28
N VAL A 217 -21.04 2.88 -3.14
CA VAL A 217 -20.50 1.60 -2.74
C VAL A 217 -19.84 0.89 -3.91
N TRP A 218 -20.59 0.59 -4.98
CA TRP A 218 -20.05 -0.24 -6.06
C TRP A 218 -18.95 0.47 -6.86
N MET A 219 -19.00 1.80 -7.06
CA MET A 219 -17.93 2.53 -7.75
C MET A 219 -16.62 2.48 -6.97
N ASN A 220 -16.66 2.72 -5.64
CA ASN A 220 -15.47 2.65 -4.80
C ASN A 220 -14.96 1.21 -4.68
N LEU A 221 -15.84 0.20 -4.58
CA LEU A 221 -15.44 -1.20 -4.61
C LEU A 221 -14.76 -1.59 -5.93
N LEU A 222 -15.28 -1.19 -7.08
CA LEU A 222 -14.63 -1.46 -8.36
C LEU A 222 -13.28 -0.76 -8.48
N PHE A 223 -13.20 0.50 -8.06
CA PHE A 223 -11.93 1.23 -8.02
C PHE A 223 -10.89 0.49 -7.16
N LEU A 224 -11.25 0.13 -5.94
CA LEU A 224 -10.36 -0.57 -5.01
C LEU A 224 -9.99 -1.98 -5.50
N SER A 225 -10.94 -2.71 -6.08
CA SER A 225 -10.74 -4.11 -6.49
C SER A 225 -9.96 -4.22 -7.79
N VAL A 226 -10.40 -3.51 -8.83
CA VAL A 226 -9.85 -3.66 -10.19
C VAL A 226 -8.61 -2.79 -10.34
N LEU A 227 -8.71 -1.49 -10.11
CA LEU A 227 -7.61 -0.58 -10.38
C LEU A 227 -6.55 -0.66 -9.27
N ALA A 228 -6.93 -0.41 -8.02
CA ALA A 228 -5.96 -0.31 -6.93
C ALA A 228 -5.43 -1.68 -6.45
N SER A 229 -6.21 -2.77 -6.55
CA SER A 229 -5.74 -4.11 -6.22
C SER A 229 -5.25 -4.85 -7.46
N LEU A 230 -6.12 -5.29 -8.37
CA LEU A 230 -5.71 -6.16 -9.47
C LEU A 230 -4.58 -5.55 -10.30
N VAL A 231 -4.79 -4.35 -10.84
CA VAL A 231 -3.80 -3.71 -11.73
C VAL A 231 -2.58 -3.25 -10.94
N CYS A 232 -2.79 -2.47 -9.88
CA CYS A 232 -1.66 -1.87 -9.15
C CYS A 232 -0.80 -2.90 -8.42
N PHE A 233 -1.35 -3.98 -7.84
CA PHE A 233 -0.51 -5.03 -7.22
C PHE A 233 0.34 -5.77 -8.24
N VAL A 234 -0.22 -6.14 -9.39
CA VAL A 234 0.56 -6.78 -10.46
C VAL A 234 1.69 -5.86 -10.91
N VAL A 235 1.36 -4.61 -11.20
CA VAL A 235 2.33 -3.61 -11.67
C VAL A 235 3.37 -3.30 -10.59
N TRP A 236 2.96 -3.15 -9.33
CA TRP A 236 3.87 -2.91 -8.21
C TRP A 236 4.87 -4.05 -8.00
N ASN A 237 4.43 -5.28 -8.12
CA ASN A 237 5.31 -6.44 -8.03
C ASN A 237 6.33 -6.50 -9.18
N PHE A 238 5.98 -6.00 -10.38
CA PHE A 238 6.96 -5.76 -11.44
C PHE A 238 7.94 -4.65 -11.07
N ILE A 239 7.46 -3.55 -10.47
CA ILE A 239 8.32 -2.44 -10.01
C ILE A 239 9.30 -2.92 -8.95
N LEU A 240 8.85 -3.69 -7.94
CA LEU A 240 9.71 -4.30 -6.92
C LEU A 240 10.82 -5.17 -7.56
N LYS A 241 10.47 -5.96 -8.58
CA LYS A 241 11.41 -6.81 -9.31
C LYS A 241 12.45 -6.00 -10.10
N GLN A 242 12.05 -4.88 -10.71
CA GLN A 242 12.90 -4.09 -11.60
C GLN A 242 13.75 -3.04 -10.87
N LEU A 243 13.17 -2.31 -9.93
CA LEU A 243 13.85 -1.24 -9.20
C LEU A 243 14.52 -1.73 -7.90
N GLY A 244 14.11 -2.89 -7.41
CA GLY A 244 14.46 -3.39 -6.08
C GLY A 244 13.59 -2.81 -4.97
N THR A 245 13.49 -3.56 -3.87
CA THR A 245 12.54 -3.33 -2.78
C THR A 245 12.67 -1.94 -2.15
N VAL A 246 13.89 -1.55 -1.76
CA VAL A 246 14.13 -0.28 -1.04
C VAL A 246 13.85 0.95 -1.92
N ARG A 247 14.27 0.92 -3.20
CA ARG A 247 14.01 2.03 -4.12
C ARG A 247 12.55 2.17 -4.48
N ALA A 248 11.88 1.05 -4.75
CA ALA A 248 10.46 1.06 -5.04
C ALA A 248 9.67 1.62 -3.86
N SER A 249 9.97 1.20 -2.63
CA SER A 249 9.28 1.67 -1.43
C SER A 249 9.35 3.18 -1.25
N ASN A 250 10.44 3.85 -1.65
CA ASN A 250 10.56 5.31 -1.51
C ASN A 250 9.47 6.09 -2.26
N TYR A 251 8.84 5.52 -3.30
CA TYR A 251 7.74 6.18 -4.00
C TYR A 251 6.48 6.29 -3.12
N ILE A 252 6.33 5.48 -2.07
CA ILE A 252 5.19 5.55 -1.13
C ILE A 252 5.11 6.92 -0.45
N TYR A 253 6.24 7.62 -0.28
CA TYR A 253 6.23 8.99 0.25
C TYR A 253 5.43 9.99 -0.62
N LEU A 254 5.16 9.65 -1.89
CA LEU A 254 4.34 10.48 -2.77
C LEU A 254 2.83 10.36 -2.51
N ASN A 255 2.37 9.30 -1.79
CA ASN A 255 0.94 9.09 -1.52
C ASN A 255 0.24 10.34 -1.00
N PRO A 256 0.75 11.04 0.05
CA PRO A 256 0.05 12.21 0.60
C PRO A 256 -0.10 13.35 -0.38
N ILE A 257 0.86 13.53 -1.30
CA ILE A 257 0.77 14.56 -2.34
C ILE A 257 -0.45 14.29 -3.24
N PHE A 258 -0.60 13.04 -3.70
CA PHE A 258 -1.74 12.65 -4.54
C PHE A 258 -3.06 12.67 -3.77
N THR A 259 -3.05 12.28 -2.49
CA THR A 259 -4.22 12.39 -1.61
C THR A 259 -4.66 13.85 -1.45
N SER A 260 -3.71 14.77 -1.23
CA SER A 260 -4.00 16.21 -1.10
C SER A 260 -4.50 16.83 -2.41
N ILE A 261 -3.95 16.41 -3.56
CA ILE A 261 -4.47 16.83 -4.87
C ILE A 261 -5.90 16.32 -5.05
N GLY A 262 -6.18 15.07 -4.68
CA GLY A 262 -7.54 14.52 -4.70
C GLY A 262 -8.49 15.27 -3.78
N ALA A 263 -8.07 15.62 -2.57
CA ALA A 263 -8.86 16.42 -1.62
C ALA A 263 -9.17 17.82 -2.17
N LEU A 264 -8.20 18.46 -2.82
CA LEU A 264 -8.44 19.74 -3.50
C LEU A 264 -9.49 19.62 -4.61
N LEU A 265 -9.36 18.59 -5.49
CA LEU A 265 -10.21 18.46 -6.68
C LEU A 265 -11.63 17.96 -6.37
N PHE A 266 -11.78 17.06 -5.39
CA PHE A 266 -13.06 16.40 -5.10
C PHE A 266 -13.77 16.90 -3.84
N LEU A 267 -13.00 17.42 -2.87
CA LEU A 267 -13.54 17.90 -1.60
C LEU A 267 -13.44 19.43 -1.45
N GLY A 268 -12.78 20.13 -2.38
CA GLY A 268 -12.58 21.56 -2.33
C GLY A 268 -11.65 22.02 -1.20
N GLU A 269 -10.83 21.13 -0.64
CA GLU A 269 -9.89 21.46 0.44
C GLU A 269 -8.71 22.27 -0.12
N PRO A 270 -8.40 23.47 0.45
CA PRO A 270 -7.31 24.29 -0.06
C PRO A 270 -5.93 23.71 0.27
N LEU A 271 -5.01 23.80 -0.69
CA LEU A 271 -3.59 23.53 -0.42
C LEU A 271 -2.95 24.77 0.20
N THR A 272 -2.43 24.61 1.41
CA THR A 272 -1.72 25.71 2.07
C THR A 272 -0.27 25.83 1.56
N PRO A 273 0.40 26.98 1.76
CA PRO A 273 1.84 27.11 1.50
C PRO A 273 2.69 26.08 2.25
N VAL A 274 2.25 25.64 3.43
CA VAL A 274 2.91 24.60 4.23
C VAL A 274 2.86 23.25 3.52
N ALA A 275 1.69 22.88 2.96
CA ALA A 275 1.56 21.66 2.17
C ALA A 275 2.41 21.69 0.90
N LEU A 276 2.51 22.83 0.22
CA LEU A 276 3.36 23.01 -0.96
C LEU A 276 4.84 22.86 -0.61
N LEU A 277 5.29 23.46 0.51
CA LEU A 277 6.65 23.25 1.03
C LEU A 277 6.91 21.76 1.35
N GLY A 278 5.95 21.13 2.01
CA GLY A 278 6.00 19.69 2.31
C GLY A 278 6.13 18.84 1.04
N ALA A 279 5.34 19.13 0.02
CA ALA A 279 5.43 18.45 -1.29
C ALA A 279 6.82 18.61 -1.92
N ALA A 280 7.40 19.81 -1.88
CA ALA A 280 8.77 20.04 -2.35
C ALA A 280 9.81 19.20 -1.55
N CYS A 281 9.68 19.15 -0.21
CA CYS A 281 10.54 18.31 0.63
C CYS A 281 10.40 16.81 0.28
N VAL A 282 9.17 16.32 0.04
CA VAL A 282 8.93 14.92 -0.40
C VAL A 282 9.64 14.65 -1.72
N LEU A 283 9.44 15.49 -2.73
CA LEU A 283 10.05 15.30 -4.05
C LEU A 283 11.58 15.32 -3.97
N CYS A 284 12.16 16.29 -3.25
CA CYS A 284 13.60 16.36 -3.02
C CYS A 284 14.12 15.13 -2.27
N GLY A 285 13.41 14.69 -1.23
CA GLY A 285 13.76 13.52 -0.43
C GLY A 285 13.75 12.22 -1.25
N VAL A 286 12.68 11.97 -2.02
CA VAL A 286 12.57 10.80 -2.91
C VAL A 286 13.67 10.82 -3.98
N TYR A 287 13.95 11.98 -4.57
CA TYR A 287 15.03 12.14 -5.54
C TYR A 287 16.40 11.84 -4.92
N LEU A 288 16.68 12.39 -3.74
CA LEU A 288 17.95 12.16 -3.03
C LEU A 288 18.13 10.69 -2.66
N ALA A 289 17.08 10.05 -2.13
CA ALA A 289 17.08 8.64 -1.76
C ALA A 289 17.22 7.70 -2.99
N GLY A 290 16.79 8.13 -4.17
CA GLY A 290 16.91 7.38 -5.42
C GLY A 290 18.30 7.41 -6.05
N LYS A 291 19.15 8.39 -5.71
CA LYS A 291 20.52 8.49 -6.24
C LYS A 291 21.41 7.38 -5.67
N LYS A 292 22.20 6.75 -6.57
CA LYS A 292 23.25 5.78 -6.22
C LYS A 292 24.40 6.45 -5.49
#